data_1fe842926c1b7b452d4b474e824eabba
#
_entry.id   1fe842926c1b7b452d4b474e824eabba
#
_cell.length_a   1.000
_cell.length_b   1.000
_cell.length_c   1.000
_cell.angle_alpha   90.00
_cell.angle_beta   90.00
_cell.angle_gamma   90.00
#
_symmetry.space_group_name_H-M   'P 1'
#
loop_
_entity.id
_entity.type
_entity.pdbx_description
1 polymer ?
#
loop_
_entity_poly.entity_id
_entity_poly.type
_entity_poly.pdbx_seq_one_letter_code
_entity_poly.pdbx_strand_id
1 'polypeptide(L)' 'MESQPNNPLHGIKLEQIINDLVERYGWEYMGYTIKIRCFTDNPSVKSSLKFLRRTPWARAKVEAMYLNMLNNKK' A
#
# COMPACT_ATOMS: atom_id res chain seq x y z
N MET A 1 3.67 12.20 18.15
CA MET A 1 3.16 11.77 17.92
C MET A 1 2.48 11.66 17.55
N GLU A 2 2.31 11.66 17.47
CA GLU A 2 1.65 11.47 17.18
C GLU A 2 0.93 10.85 16.87
N SER A 3 1.29 10.68 17.32
CA SER A 3 0.51 9.61 16.83
C SER A 3 -0.93 9.97 16.64
N GLN A 4 -1.61 9.25 15.84
CA GLN A 4 -2.96 9.60 15.50
C GLN A 4 -3.89 8.52 15.96
N PRO A 5 -4.51 8.70 17.10
CA PRO A 5 -5.33 7.64 17.67
C PRO A 5 -6.44 7.18 16.75
N ASN A 6 -6.89 8.05 15.84
CA ASN A 6 -7.98 7.68 14.95
C ASN A 6 -7.52 7.16 13.61
N ASN A 7 -6.23 7.03 13.42
CA ASN A 7 -5.69 6.55 12.16
C ASN A 7 -5.91 5.04 12.06
N PRO A 8 -6.72 4.57 11.11
CA PRO A 8 -6.95 3.13 10.99
C PRO A 8 -5.71 2.35 10.62
N LEU A 9 -4.66 3.03 10.20
CA LEU A 9 -3.40 2.36 9.88
C LEU A 9 -2.45 2.31 11.06
N HIS A 10 -2.87 2.83 12.18
CA HIS A 10 -2.03 2.82 13.36
C HIS A 10 -1.75 1.38 13.76
N GLY A 11 -0.48 1.04 13.89
CA GLY A 11 -0.10 -0.31 14.26
C GLY A 11 -0.03 -1.30 13.11
N ILE A 12 -0.42 -0.89 11.91
CA ILE A 12 -0.35 -1.78 10.76
C ILE A 12 0.92 -1.46 9.99
N LYS A 13 1.72 -2.48 9.76
CA LYS A 13 2.97 -2.30 9.04
C LYS A 13 2.74 -2.18 7.54
N LEU A 14 3.63 -1.48 6.88
CA LEU A 14 3.54 -1.31 5.44
C LEU A 14 3.52 -2.65 4.72
N GLU A 15 4.27 -3.60 5.22
CA GLU A 15 4.29 -4.94 4.63
C GLU A 15 2.90 -5.56 4.65
N GLN A 16 2.19 -5.40 5.76
CA GLN A 16 0.84 -5.93 5.87
C GLN A 16 -0.09 -5.25 4.88
N ILE A 17 0.07 -3.95 4.73
CA ILE A 17 -0.75 -3.19 3.79
C ILE A 17 -0.56 -3.72 2.38
N ILE A 18 0.69 -3.93 1.97
CA ILE A 18 0.95 -4.42 0.63
C ILE A 18 0.42 -5.82 0.45
N ASN A 19 0.63 -6.70 1.41
CA ASN A 19 0.12 -8.06 1.32
C ASN A 19 -1.38 -8.08 1.16
N ASP A 20 -2.08 -7.27 1.94
CA ASP A 20 -3.54 -7.24 1.86
C ASP A 20 -4.01 -6.69 0.52
N LEU A 21 -3.33 -5.67 0.01
CA LEU A 21 -3.71 -5.09 -1.26
C LEU A 21 -3.47 -6.06 -2.41
N VAL A 22 -2.36 -6.76 -2.36
CA VAL A 22 -2.05 -7.74 -3.41
C VAL A 22 -3.06 -8.86 -3.38
N GLU A 23 -3.42 -9.30 -2.21
CA GLU A 23 -4.39 -10.38 -2.08
C GLU A 23 -5.77 -9.94 -2.57
N ARG A 24 -6.13 -8.70 -2.30
CA ARG A 24 -7.44 -8.18 -2.68
C ARG A 24 -7.53 -7.80 -4.15
N TYR A 25 -6.53 -7.10 -4.64
CA TYR A 25 -6.57 -6.52 -5.98
C TYR A 25 -5.60 -7.16 -6.96
N GLY A 26 -4.45 -7.59 -6.48
CA GLY A 26 -3.42 -8.13 -7.35
C GLY A 26 -2.46 -7.05 -7.82
N TRP A 27 -1.28 -7.50 -8.25
CA TRP A 27 -0.23 -6.58 -8.69
C TRP A 27 -0.66 -5.77 -9.91
N GLU A 28 -1.39 -6.39 -10.80
CA GLU A 28 -1.80 -5.74 -12.03
C GLU A 28 -2.66 -4.51 -11.73
N TYR A 29 -3.63 -4.67 -10.86
CA TYR A 29 -4.47 -3.55 -10.50
C TYR A 29 -3.69 -2.47 -9.76
N MET A 30 -2.78 -2.88 -8.90
CA MET A 30 -1.99 -1.93 -8.15
C MET A 30 -1.08 -1.13 -9.08
N GLY A 31 -0.50 -1.79 -10.07
CA GLY A 31 0.33 -1.09 -11.04
C GLY A 31 -0.46 -0.16 -11.93
N TYR A 32 -1.69 -0.51 -12.19
CA TYR A 32 -2.56 0.34 -12.98
C TYR A 32 -2.94 1.61 -12.21
N THR A 33 -3.20 1.43 -10.92
CA THR A 33 -3.65 2.54 -10.08
C THR A 33 -2.49 3.43 -9.65
N ILE A 34 -1.38 2.80 -9.26
CA ILE A 34 -0.18 3.54 -8.85
C ILE A 34 0.92 3.10 -9.79
N LYS A 35 1.24 3.95 -10.75
CA LYS A 35 2.13 3.57 -11.83
C LYS A 35 3.58 3.69 -11.41
N ILE A 36 4.04 2.72 -10.68
CA ILE A 36 5.42 2.66 -10.25
C ILE A 36 5.98 1.29 -10.63
N ARG A 37 7.27 1.25 -10.88
CA ARG A 37 7.90 0.06 -11.40
C ARG A 37 7.82 -1.12 -10.47
N CYS A 38 7.89 -0.88 -9.19
CA CYS A 38 7.87 -2.00 -8.25
C CYS A 38 6.55 -2.75 -8.26
N PHE A 39 5.53 -2.20 -8.91
CA PHE A 39 4.25 -2.89 -9.06
C PHE A 39 4.07 -3.48 -10.45
N THR A 40 4.83 -3.01 -11.42
CA THR A 40 4.61 -3.42 -12.81
C THR A 40 5.74 -4.27 -13.37
N ASP A 41 6.93 -4.18 -12.80
CA ASP A 41 8.10 -4.87 -13.32
C ASP A 41 8.61 -5.83 -12.26
N ASN A 42 8.38 -7.12 -12.45
CA ASN A 42 8.73 -8.15 -11.48
C ASN A 42 8.29 -7.78 -10.08
N PRO A 43 6.98 -7.57 -9.88
CA PRO A 43 6.51 -7.09 -8.60
C PRO A 43 6.78 -8.08 -7.47
N SER A 44 7.14 -7.54 -6.33
CA SER A 44 7.29 -8.36 -5.13
C SER A 44 7.08 -7.46 -3.92
N VAL A 45 6.69 -8.07 -2.82
CA VAL A 45 6.47 -7.31 -1.59
C VAL A 45 7.78 -6.66 -1.13
N LYS A 46 8.86 -7.40 -1.23
CA LYS A 46 10.14 -6.91 -0.76
C LYS A 46 10.61 -5.68 -1.52
N SER A 47 10.55 -5.72 -2.85
CA SER A 47 11.00 -4.57 -3.64
C SER A 47 10.05 -3.40 -3.47
N SER A 48 8.76 -3.68 -3.31
CA SER A 48 7.80 -2.63 -3.08
C SER A 48 8.06 -1.92 -1.76
N LEU A 49 8.35 -2.67 -0.71
CA LEU A 49 8.66 -2.06 0.57
C LEU A 49 9.88 -1.16 0.48
N LYS A 50 10.90 -1.64 -0.21
CA LYS A 50 12.12 -0.86 -0.33
C LYS A 50 11.86 0.46 -1.05
N PHE A 51 11.09 0.42 -2.12
CA PHE A 51 10.78 1.62 -2.87
C PHE A 51 9.90 2.57 -2.06
N LEU A 52 8.87 2.04 -1.44
CA LEU A 52 7.89 2.88 -0.76
C LEU A 52 8.48 3.55 0.48
N ARG A 53 9.44 2.91 1.12
CA ARG A 53 10.07 3.52 2.29
C ARG A 53 10.85 4.76 1.91
N ARG A 54 11.28 4.87 0.66
CA ARG A 54 12.05 6.01 0.20
C ARG A 54 11.24 6.98 -0.63
N THR A 55 9.97 6.69 -0.84
CA THR A 55 9.16 7.50 -1.74
C THR A 55 7.84 7.85 -1.07
N PRO A 56 7.83 8.94 -0.30
CA PRO A 56 6.63 9.28 0.50
C PRO A 56 5.36 9.45 -0.30
N TRP A 57 5.43 10.01 -1.50
CA TRP A 57 4.22 10.21 -2.28
C TRP A 57 3.59 8.87 -2.70
N ALA A 58 4.43 7.91 -3.03
CA ALA A 58 3.91 6.60 -3.43
C ALA A 58 3.35 5.87 -2.23
N ARG A 59 4.01 5.99 -1.10
CA ARG A 59 3.52 5.37 0.11
C ARG A 59 2.16 5.93 0.49
N ALA A 60 2.00 7.25 0.35
CA ALA A 60 0.72 7.86 0.67
C ALA A 60 -0.39 7.31 -0.23
N LYS A 61 -0.09 7.08 -1.49
CA LYS A 61 -1.08 6.53 -2.39
C LYS A 61 -1.45 5.10 -2.03
N VAL A 62 -0.47 4.32 -1.62
CA VAL A 62 -0.72 2.94 -1.20
C VAL A 62 -1.60 2.94 0.05
N GLU A 63 -1.30 3.82 0.99
CA GLU A 63 -2.10 3.91 2.21
C GLU A 63 -3.53 4.34 1.90
N ALA A 64 -3.67 5.27 0.96
CA ALA A 64 -5.01 5.70 0.57
C ALA A 64 -5.79 4.57 -0.07
N MET A 65 -5.13 3.76 -0.88
CA MET A 65 -5.78 2.61 -1.49
C MET A 65 -6.25 1.62 -0.43
N TYR A 66 -5.41 1.43 0.57
CA TYR A 66 -5.75 0.52 1.67
C TYR A 66 -6.96 1.03 2.45
N LEU A 67 -6.98 2.33 2.73
CA LEU A 67 -8.11 2.91 3.44
C LEU A 67 -9.40 2.78 2.63
N ASN A 68 -9.31 2.98 1.31
CA ASN A 68 -10.48 2.77 0.46
C ASN A 68 -10.97 1.34 0.52
N MET A 69 -10.02 0.40 0.53
CA MET A 69 -10.38 -1.00 0.63
C MET A 69 -11.13 -1.28 1.92
N LEU A 70 -10.65 -0.73 3.02
CA LEU A 70 -11.30 -0.94 4.31
C LEU A 70 -12.69 -0.31 4.35
N ASN A 71 -12.82 0.86 3.76
CA ASN A 71 -14.11 1.55 3.76
C ASN A 71 -15.13 0.87 2.88
N ASN A 72 -14.69 0.20 1.84
CA ASN A 72 -15.59 -0.47 0.90
C ASN A 72 -15.81 -1.92 1.23
N LYS A 73 -15.39 -2.31 2.39
CA LYS A 73 -15.39 -3.71 2.72
C LYS A 73 -16.74 -4.28 3.09
N LYS A 74 -17.68 -3.51 3.28
CA LYS A 74 -18.99 -3.99 3.72
C LYS A 74 -19.58 -5.13 2.89
#